data_fd2d7a26bc9144f1161a5a4113c42d0f
#
_entry.id   fd2d7a26bc9144f1161a5a4113c42d0f
#
_cell.length_a   1.000
_cell.length_b   1.000
_cell.length_c   1.000
_cell.angle_alpha   90.00
_cell.angle_beta   90.00
_cell.angle_gamma   90.00
#
_symmetry.space_group_name_H-M   'P 1'
#
loop_
_entity.id
_entity.type
_entity.pdbx_description
1 polymer ?
#
loop_
_entity_poly.entity_id
_entity_poly.type
_entity_poly.pdbx_seq_one_letter_code
_entity_poly.pdbx_strand_id
1 'polypeptide(L)'
;MNVITRFAPSPTGWLHIGGVRTALYSWLFARKHSGKFLLRIDDTDTSRSTDEYKQSIISALGRLGLNHDNSIIYQSQRFEHYINKIEELINKDMAYYDKVEVNEKTRETDLTLVYENRLNKDGHVIRFRNQRESAVNVIDSVHGEVKFDPKTFFDAVILRSNGVPTYNLTSVVDDIEMGITHLIRGDDHFSNLPLQVNLFKAFQANIPMFCHLPMIHGTDGKRLSKRHGAVDINYFLGEGYRVDALINYLAKTGWSYGDKEIFNIEELLDLFDLNRITKSAATFDIEKLNWLNQHYIKSDSIDNIANQILPYLLEKNLPNKPSNDEYLKDILLLGIEREFSLKNIASSITYFYQNEIDYDLSIIEKYDNEQTIKILRDMVTKFFIVDFNDKSSISACVKSSCDDLKLKFKDIGPLIRFSTTGRLNAPSIDDLCFVLGKKRVIER
;
A
#
# COMPACT_ATOMS: atom_id res chain seq x y z
N MET A 1 -17.85 23.99 -10.95
CA MET A 1 -17.43 23.02 -11.98
C MET A 1 -17.56 21.64 -11.34
N ASN A 2 -18.19 20.67 -12.00
CA ASN A 2 -18.32 19.34 -11.42
C ASN A 2 -16.96 18.64 -11.56
N VAL A 3 -16.31 18.31 -10.44
CA VAL A 3 -15.00 17.65 -10.44
C VAL A 3 -15.16 16.17 -10.80
N ILE A 4 -14.43 15.72 -11.82
CA ILE A 4 -14.36 14.29 -12.20
C ILE A 4 -12.89 13.92 -12.31
N THR A 5 -12.48 12.97 -11.46
CA THR A 5 -11.15 12.37 -11.45
C THR A 5 -11.23 10.90 -11.82
N ARG A 6 -10.11 10.28 -12.11
CA ARG A 6 -10.05 8.82 -12.32
C ARG A 6 -8.75 8.22 -11.79
N PHE A 7 -8.81 6.94 -11.46
CA PHE A 7 -7.66 6.07 -11.36
C PHE A 7 -7.65 5.11 -12.56
N ALA A 8 -6.52 4.99 -13.24
CA ALA A 8 -6.40 4.24 -14.50
C ALA A 8 -5.16 3.33 -14.47
N PRO A 9 -5.16 2.29 -13.61
CA PRO A 9 -4.03 1.37 -13.50
C PRO A 9 -3.96 0.39 -14.66
N SER A 10 -2.71 0.04 -15.07
CA SER A 10 -2.47 -1.12 -15.94
C SER A 10 -2.31 -2.38 -15.08
N PRO A 11 -3.09 -3.45 -15.31
CA PRO A 11 -3.09 -4.65 -14.47
C PRO A 11 -1.97 -5.62 -14.89
N THR A 12 -0.73 -5.14 -14.92
CA THR A 12 0.48 -5.90 -15.28
C THR A 12 1.26 -6.39 -14.06
N GLY A 13 0.68 -6.29 -12.88
CA GLY A 13 1.22 -6.70 -11.60
C GLY A 13 0.33 -6.27 -10.43
N TRP A 14 0.77 -6.61 -9.22
CA TRP A 14 0.08 -6.23 -7.99
C TRP A 14 0.07 -4.71 -7.79
N LEU A 15 -0.99 -4.20 -7.14
CA LEU A 15 -1.18 -2.78 -6.94
C LEU A 15 -0.10 -2.21 -5.99
N HIS A 16 0.80 -1.44 -6.56
CA HIS A 16 1.90 -0.79 -5.86
C HIS A 16 1.41 0.40 -5.02
N ILE A 17 2.01 0.62 -3.84
CA ILE A 17 1.65 1.74 -2.95
C ILE A 17 1.68 3.11 -3.66
N GLY A 18 2.54 3.31 -4.65
CA GLY A 18 2.53 4.51 -5.49
C GLY A 18 1.26 4.68 -6.31
N GLY A 19 0.71 3.57 -6.84
CA GLY A 19 -0.58 3.56 -7.51
C GLY A 19 -1.72 3.84 -6.53
N VAL A 20 -1.68 3.25 -5.33
CA VAL A 20 -2.66 3.52 -4.27
C VAL A 20 -2.65 5.00 -3.87
N ARG A 21 -1.46 5.61 -3.72
CA ARG A 21 -1.37 7.06 -3.44
C ARG A 21 -2.05 7.89 -4.53
N THR A 22 -1.84 7.53 -5.80
CA THR A 22 -2.49 8.22 -6.93
C THR A 22 -4.01 8.06 -6.88
N ALA A 23 -4.50 6.85 -6.58
CA ALA A 23 -5.93 6.59 -6.39
C ALA A 23 -6.50 7.39 -5.22
N LEU A 24 -5.80 7.39 -4.08
CA LEU A 24 -6.19 8.14 -2.87
C LEU A 24 -6.31 9.65 -3.15
N TYR A 25 -5.31 10.26 -3.79
CA TYR A 25 -5.33 11.69 -4.09
C TYR A 25 -6.45 12.04 -5.07
N SER A 26 -6.67 11.20 -6.08
CA SER A 26 -7.78 11.36 -7.02
C SER A 26 -9.14 11.26 -6.31
N TRP A 27 -9.27 10.30 -5.39
CA TRP A 27 -10.48 10.06 -4.59
C TRP A 27 -10.74 11.21 -3.61
N LEU A 28 -9.72 11.61 -2.82
CA LEU A 28 -9.83 12.71 -1.87
C LEU A 28 -10.25 14.00 -2.55
N PHE A 29 -9.60 14.33 -3.67
CA PHE A 29 -9.91 15.55 -4.41
C PHE A 29 -11.34 15.54 -4.98
N ALA A 30 -11.78 14.43 -5.54
CA ALA A 30 -13.15 14.29 -6.03
C ALA A 30 -14.17 14.42 -4.87
N ARG A 31 -13.97 13.68 -3.77
CA ARG A 31 -14.90 13.69 -2.62
C ARG A 31 -14.99 15.06 -1.96
N LYS A 32 -13.85 15.72 -1.74
CA LYS A 32 -13.82 17.09 -1.20
C LYS A 32 -14.71 18.06 -2.00
N HIS A 33 -14.73 17.92 -3.31
CA HIS A 33 -15.50 18.78 -4.21
C HIS A 33 -16.87 18.23 -4.58
N SER A 34 -17.38 17.24 -3.84
CA SER A 34 -18.65 16.55 -4.14
C SER A 34 -18.74 16.05 -5.59
N GLY A 35 -17.58 15.69 -6.15
CA GLY A 35 -17.39 15.22 -7.52
C GLY A 35 -17.41 13.70 -7.63
N LYS A 36 -16.96 13.20 -8.79
CA LYS A 36 -16.90 11.76 -9.09
C LYS A 36 -15.46 11.27 -9.17
N PHE A 37 -15.22 10.10 -8.60
CA PHE A 37 -14.00 9.31 -8.76
C PHE A 37 -14.30 8.07 -9.60
N LEU A 38 -13.68 7.94 -10.76
CA LEU A 38 -13.93 6.87 -11.72
C LEU A 38 -12.77 5.88 -11.74
N LEU A 39 -13.07 4.62 -12.09
CA LEU A 39 -12.06 3.58 -12.27
C LEU A 39 -12.04 3.10 -13.73
N ARG A 40 -10.87 3.12 -14.34
CA ARG A 40 -10.58 2.53 -15.64
C ARG A 40 -9.43 1.54 -15.49
N ILE A 41 -9.53 0.41 -16.14
CA ILE A 41 -8.45 -0.59 -16.20
C ILE A 41 -7.80 -0.49 -17.59
N ASP A 42 -6.54 -0.06 -17.63
CA ASP A 42 -5.78 0.15 -18.85
C ASP A 42 -5.09 -1.18 -19.25
N ASP A 43 -5.88 -2.13 -19.77
CA ASP A 43 -5.52 -3.51 -20.09
C ASP A 43 -5.34 -3.78 -21.59
N THR A 44 -4.86 -2.80 -22.35
CA THR A 44 -4.57 -2.95 -23.79
C THR A 44 -3.44 -3.91 -24.08
N ASP A 45 -2.52 -4.14 -23.14
CA ASP A 45 -1.49 -5.18 -23.21
C ASP A 45 -2.06 -6.49 -22.65
N THR A 46 -2.76 -7.23 -23.50
CA THR A 46 -3.45 -8.46 -23.12
C THR A 46 -2.48 -9.58 -22.70
N SER A 47 -1.21 -9.52 -23.11
CA SER A 47 -0.21 -10.54 -22.78
C SER A 47 0.27 -10.44 -21.32
N ARG A 48 0.26 -9.25 -20.74
CA ARG A 48 0.67 -9.00 -19.35
C ARG A 48 -0.47 -8.70 -18.38
N SER A 49 -1.66 -8.43 -18.91
CA SER A 49 -2.86 -8.11 -18.12
C SER A 49 -3.63 -9.38 -17.76
N THR A 50 -3.63 -9.75 -16.48
CA THR A 50 -4.34 -10.95 -16.01
C THR A 50 -5.60 -10.55 -15.22
N ASP A 51 -6.61 -11.43 -15.22
CA ASP A 51 -7.82 -11.21 -14.45
C ASP A 51 -7.54 -11.22 -12.94
N GLU A 52 -6.53 -11.98 -12.50
CA GLU A 52 -6.05 -11.98 -11.12
C GLU A 52 -5.58 -10.57 -10.69
N TYR A 53 -4.77 -9.89 -11.49
CA TYR A 53 -4.32 -8.53 -11.18
C TYR A 53 -5.46 -7.51 -11.23
N LYS A 54 -6.41 -7.66 -12.17
CA LYS A 54 -7.62 -6.81 -12.23
C LYS A 54 -8.43 -6.93 -10.94
N GLN A 55 -8.75 -8.15 -10.51
CA GLN A 55 -9.50 -8.40 -9.29
C GLN A 55 -8.76 -7.94 -8.04
N SER A 56 -7.45 -8.14 -8.00
CA SER A 56 -6.60 -7.66 -6.90
C SER A 56 -6.66 -6.14 -6.76
N ILE A 57 -6.60 -5.39 -7.86
CA ILE A 57 -6.71 -3.91 -7.85
C ILE A 57 -8.08 -3.49 -7.32
N ILE A 58 -9.17 -4.08 -7.83
CA ILE A 58 -10.53 -3.74 -7.42
C ILE A 58 -10.74 -4.06 -5.94
N SER A 59 -10.33 -5.25 -5.50
CA SER A 59 -10.43 -5.69 -4.11
C SER A 59 -9.62 -4.77 -3.17
N ALA A 60 -8.39 -4.41 -3.55
CA ALA A 60 -7.55 -3.52 -2.75
C ALA A 60 -8.18 -2.14 -2.57
N LEU A 61 -8.71 -1.54 -3.63
CA LEU A 61 -9.42 -0.25 -3.56
C LEU A 61 -10.66 -0.35 -2.65
N GLY A 62 -11.45 -1.43 -2.77
CA GLY A 62 -12.60 -1.67 -1.92
C GLY A 62 -12.24 -1.83 -0.44
N ARG A 63 -11.18 -2.60 -0.12
CA ARG A 63 -10.66 -2.75 1.25
C ARG A 63 -10.17 -1.44 1.86
N LEU A 64 -9.62 -0.55 1.02
CA LEU A 64 -9.17 0.78 1.45
C LEU A 64 -10.30 1.81 1.53
N GLY A 65 -11.54 1.46 1.16
CA GLY A 65 -12.66 2.38 1.13
C GLY A 65 -12.62 3.40 -0.02
N LEU A 66 -11.74 3.21 -1.01
CA LEU A 66 -11.60 4.09 -2.18
C LEU A 66 -12.62 3.71 -3.26
N ASN A 67 -13.89 3.78 -2.91
CA ASN A 67 -14.98 3.37 -3.79
C ASN A 67 -15.13 4.32 -4.97
N HIS A 68 -15.17 3.74 -6.18
CA HIS A 68 -15.40 4.47 -7.43
C HIS A 68 -16.90 4.64 -7.69
N ASP A 69 -17.21 5.67 -8.47
CA ASP A 69 -18.54 5.91 -8.98
C ASP A 69 -18.64 5.28 -10.40
N ASN A 70 -19.83 4.90 -10.83
CA ASN A 70 -20.11 4.26 -12.12
C ASN A 70 -19.45 2.87 -12.31
N SER A 71 -19.75 2.26 -13.46
CA SER A 71 -19.16 0.99 -13.88
C SER A 71 -17.69 1.16 -14.24
N ILE A 72 -16.90 0.12 -14.02
CA ILE A 72 -15.48 0.08 -14.40
C ILE A 72 -15.39 0.02 -15.94
N ILE A 73 -14.49 0.84 -16.50
CA ILE A 73 -14.17 0.81 -17.92
C ILE A 73 -12.93 -0.06 -18.11
N TYR A 74 -13.01 -1.02 -19.05
CA TYR A 74 -11.89 -1.87 -19.48
C TYR A 74 -11.46 -1.49 -20.89
N GLN A 75 -10.21 -1.08 -21.09
CA GLN A 75 -9.73 -0.62 -22.40
C GLN A 75 -9.74 -1.74 -23.44
N SER A 76 -9.45 -2.98 -23.03
CA SER A 76 -9.50 -4.15 -23.92
C SER A 76 -10.88 -4.40 -24.58
N GLN A 77 -11.95 -3.92 -23.95
CA GLN A 77 -13.32 -4.04 -24.47
C GLN A 77 -13.71 -2.90 -25.42
N ARG A 78 -12.79 -1.95 -25.69
CA ARG A 78 -13.08 -0.71 -26.41
C ARG A 78 -12.28 -0.54 -27.70
N PHE A 79 -11.58 -1.55 -28.17
CA PHE A 79 -10.69 -1.43 -29.33
C PHE A 79 -11.40 -0.88 -30.57
N GLU A 80 -12.59 -1.37 -30.90
CA GLU A 80 -13.37 -0.85 -32.03
C GLU A 80 -13.69 0.64 -31.92
N HIS A 81 -13.95 1.10 -30.69
CA HIS A 81 -14.15 2.51 -30.44
C HIS A 81 -12.90 3.35 -30.72
N TYR A 82 -11.71 2.87 -30.31
CA TYR A 82 -10.45 3.56 -30.61
C TYR A 82 -10.14 3.55 -32.11
N ILE A 83 -10.48 2.46 -32.83
CA ILE A 83 -10.35 2.39 -34.29
C ILE A 83 -11.21 3.45 -34.96
N ASN A 84 -12.45 3.65 -34.52
CA ASN A 84 -13.32 4.73 -35.02
C ASN A 84 -12.68 6.12 -34.81
N LYS A 85 -12.06 6.34 -33.63
CA LYS A 85 -11.38 7.60 -33.33
C LYS A 85 -10.11 7.82 -34.15
N ILE A 86 -9.35 6.77 -34.44
CA ILE A 86 -8.20 6.84 -35.35
C ILE A 86 -8.65 7.19 -36.78
N GLU A 87 -9.73 6.55 -37.26
CA GLU A 87 -10.30 6.84 -38.57
C GLU A 87 -10.77 8.31 -38.69
N GLU A 88 -11.37 8.85 -37.61
CA GLU A 88 -11.73 10.27 -37.53
C GLU A 88 -10.50 11.18 -37.73
N LEU A 89 -9.34 10.84 -37.10
CA LEU A 89 -8.10 11.59 -37.28
C LEU A 89 -7.52 11.46 -38.69
N ILE A 90 -7.61 10.26 -39.32
CA ILE A 90 -7.18 10.08 -40.71
C ILE A 90 -8.03 10.95 -41.68
N ASN A 91 -9.36 10.90 -41.51
CA ASN A 91 -10.28 11.69 -42.36
C ASN A 91 -10.08 13.21 -42.23
N LYS A 92 -9.52 13.70 -41.11
CA LYS A 92 -9.14 15.08 -40.88
C LYS A 92 -7.69 15.39 -41.27
N ASP A 93 -6.97 14.48 -41.93
CA ASP A 93 -5.52 14.59 -42.24
C ASP A 93 -4.64 14.83 -40.98
N MET A 94 -5.14 14.42 -39.79
CA MET A 94 -4.39 14.50 -38.54
C MET A 94 -3.67 13.19 -38.19
N ALA A 95 -3.86 12.13 -38.97
CA ALA A 95 -3.14 10.87 -38.86
C ALA A 95 -2.88 10.25 -40.24
N TYR A 96 -1.85 9.42 -40.35
CA TYR A 96 -1.44 8.84 -41.61
C TYR A 96 -0.80 7.45 -41.42
N TYR A 97 -0.83 6.66 -42.50
CA TYR A 97 -0.13 5.40 -42.56
C TYR A 97 1.37 5.60 -42.81
N ASP A 98 2.18 4.95 -41.97
CA ASP A 98 3.62 4.95 -42.09
C ASP A 98 4.13 3.52 -42.16
N LYS A 99 5.05 3.24 -43.10
CA LYS A 99 5.62 1.91 -43.29
C LYS A 99 6.62 1.61 -42.16
N VAL A 100 6.47 0.43 -41.55
CA VAL A 100 7.44 -0.01 -40.52
C VAL A 100 8.74 -0.38 -41.19
N GLU A 101 9.81 0.34 -40.87
CA GLU A 101 11.16 -0.11 -41.22
C GLU A 101 11.53 -1.28 -40.30
N VAL A 102 11.56 -2.48 -40.89
CA VAL A 102 12.01 -3.68 -40.15
C VAL A 102 13.52 -3.57 -39.98
N ASN A 103 13.97 -3.26 -38.80
CA ASN A 103 15.38 -3.30 -38.45
C ASN A 103 15.61 -4.39 -37.37
N GLU A 104 16.88 -4.74 -37.09
CA GLU A 104 17.25 -5.78 -36.13
C GLU A 104 16.68 -5.58 -34.71
N LYS A 105 16.18 -4.38 -34.39
CA LYS A 105 15.52 -4.04 -33.12
C LYS A 105 14.00 -4.23 -33.14
N THR A 106 13.39 -4.45 -34.31
CA THR A 106 11.97 -4.73 -34.42
C THR A 106 11.72 -6.18 -33.99
N ARG A 107 11.13 -6.37 -32.81
CA ARG A 107 10.82 -7.72 -32.30
C ARG A 107 9.74 -8.36 -33.19
N GLU A 108 9.90 -9.65 -33.55
CA GLU A 108 8.89 -10.43 -34.31
C GLU A 108 7.48 -10.31 -33.68
N THR A 109 7.42 -10.24 -32.35
CA THR A 109 6.17 -10.07 -31.58
C THR A 109 5.43 -8.78 -31.91
N ASP A 110 6.11 -7.72 -32.37
CA ASP A 110 5.48 -6.45 -32.70
C ASP A 110 4.80 -6.46 -34.08
N LEU A 111 5.12 -7.47 -34.91
CA LEU A 111 4.53 -7.65 -36.24
C LEU A 111 3.39 -8.68 -36.27
N THR A 112 3.26 -9.52 -35.24
CA THR A 112 2.18 -10.50 -35.17
C THR A 112 0.85 -9.78 -34.89
N LEU A 113 -0.15 -10.02 -35.74
CA LEU A 113 -1.47 -9.45 -35.63
C LEU A 113 -2.14 -9.94 -34.33
N VAL A 114 -2.46 -9.00 -33.43
CA VAL A 114 -3.12 -9.25 -32.13
C VAL A 114 -4.60 -8.88 -32.20
N TYR A 115 -4.92 -7.79 -32.92
CA TYR A 115 -6.29 -7.35 -33.10
C TYR A 115 -6.53 -6.99 -34.58
N GLU A 116 -7.34 -7.80 -35.26
CA GLU A 116 -7.73 -7.55 -36.65
C GLU A 116 -8.81 -6.46 -36.70
N ASN A 117 -8.57 -5.43 -37.52
CA ASN A 117 -9.50 -4.33 -37.72
C ASN A 117 -9.36 -3.74 -39.14
N ARG A 118 -10.32 -2.91 -39.55
CA ARG A 118 -10.39 -2.33 -40.91
C ARG A 118 -9.27 -1.36 -41.26
N LEU A 119 -8.53 -0.86 -40.28
CA LEU A 119 -7.38 0.01 -40.49
C LEU A 119 -6.05 -0.74 -40.59
N ASN A 120 -6.05 -2.06 -40.37
CA ASN A 120 -4.84 -2.85 -40.54
C ASN A 120 -4.37 -2.81 -41.99
N LYS A 121 -3.11 -2.50 -42.18
CA LYS A 121 -2.43 -2.55 -43.45
C LYS A 121 -1.07 -3.17 -43.22
N ASP A 122 -0.79 -4.29 -43.92
CA ASP A 122 0.41 -5.06 -43.73
C ASP A 122 1.69 -4.21 -43.79
N GLY A 123 2.55 -4.40 -42.77
CA GLY A 123 3.79 -3.65 -42.60
C GLY A 123 3.63 -2.15 -42.33
N HIS A 124 2.46 -1.68 -41.85
CA HIS A 124 2.22 -0.28 -41.53
C HIS A 124 1.76 -0.10 -40.12
N VAL A 125 2.07 1.09 -39.56
CA VAL A 125 1.50 1.68 -38.35
C VAL A 125 0.70 2.92 -38.74
N ILE A 126 -0.12 3.45 -37.82
CA ILE A 126 -0.73 4.75 -38.00
C ILE A 126 -0.08 5.71 -37.00
N ARG A 127 0.39 6.86 -37.54
CA ARG A 127 0.97 7.94 -36.72
C ARG A 127 0.04 9.12 -36.65
N PHE A 128 0.00 9.73 -35.46
CA PHE A 128 -0.61 11.03 -35.27
C PHE A 128 0.35 12.13 -35.78
N ARG A 129 -0.15 12.99 -36.64
CA ARG A 129 0.57 14.16 -37.18
C ARG A 129 0.61 15.22 -36.09
N ASN A 130 1.68 15.20 -35.31
CA ASN A 130 1.81 16.09 -34.14
C ASN A 130 2.08 17.52 -34.56
N GLN A 131 1.31 18.47 -34.01
CA GLN A 131 1.47 19.89 -34.33
C GLN A 131 2.79 20.44 -33.79
N ARG A 132 3.61 21.05 -34.63
CA ARG A 132 4.96 21.57 -34.32
C ARG A 132 5.06 23.10 -34.51
N GLU A 133 3.94 23.78 -34.80
CA GLU A 133 3.93 25.22 -35.11
C GLU A 133 3.99 26.10 -33.86
N SER A 134 3.55 25.59 -32.72
CA SER A 134 3.49 26.36 -31.48
C SER A 134 3.90 25.47 -30.26
N ALA A 135 4.44 26.14 -29.26
CA ALA A 135 4.73 25.49 -27.97
C ALA A 135 3.43 25.02 -27.30
N VAL A 136 3.52 23.88 -26.61
CA VAL A 136 2.46 23.42 -25.71
C VAL A 136 2.73 23.99 -24.33
N ASN A 137 1.86 24.90 -23.88
CA ASN A 137 1.88 25.46 -22.54
C ASN A 137 0.80 24.75 -21.70
N VAL A 138 1.16 24.30 -20.53
CA VAL A 138 0.28 23.58 -19.59
C VAL A 138 0.51 24.11 -18.19
N ILE A 139 -0.57 24.25 -17.43
CA ILE A 139 -0.50 24.50 -15.99
C ILE A 139 -0.68 23.15 -15.29
N ASP A 140 0.36 22.75 -14.55
CA ASP A 140 0.34 21.57 -13.69
C ASP A 140 0.28 22.00 -12.23
N SER A 141 -0.59 21.40 -11.44
CA SER A 141 -0.80 21.79 -10.03
C SER A 141 0.45 21.63 -9.16
N VAL A 142 1.38 20.72 -9.55
CA VAL A 142 2.63 20.45 -8.81
C VAL A 142 3.80 21.21 -9.44
N HIS A 143 3.98 21.08 -10.77
CA HIS A 143 5.14 21.66 -11.48
C HIS A 143 4.96 23.15 -11.80
N GLY A 144 3.72 23.65 -11.78
CA GLY A 144 3.39 25.03 -12.18
C GLY A 144 3.24 25.16 -13.69
N GLU A 145 3.59 26.31 -14.23
CA GLU A 145 3.54 26.54 -15.68
C GLU A 145 4.70 25.83 -16.37
N VAL A 146 4.38 24.95 -17.32
CA VAL A 146 5.35 24.17 -18.11
C VAL A 146 5.17 24.46 -19.59
N LYS A 147 6.29 24.75 -20.26
CA LYS A 147 6.36 25.02 -21.69
C LYS A 147 7.18 23.95 -22.38
N PHE A 148 6.58 23.25 -23.33
CA PHE A 148 7.25 22.26 -24.15
C PHE A 148 7.66 22.87 -25.52
N ASP A 149 8.93 22.67 -25.89
CA ASP A 149 9.46 23.16 -27.19
C ASP A 149 8.87 22.30 -28.32
N PRO A 150 8.22 22.91 -29.32
CA PRO A 150 7.68 22.20 -30.49
C PRO A 150 8.72 21.39 -31.25
N LYS A 151 10.00 21.78 -31.19
CA LYS A 151 11.11 21.07 -31.86
C LYS A 151 11.32 19.65 -31.30
N THR A 152 10.83 19.39 -30.08
CA THR A 152 10.93 18.06 -29.45
C THR A 152 9.78 17.13 -29.83
N PHE A 153 8.78 17.63 -30.56
CA PHE A 153 7.60 16.84 -30.92
C PHE A 153 7.90 15.98 -32.14
N PHE A 154 7.46 14.73 -32.07
CA PHE A 154 7.52 13.76 -33.16
C PHE A 154 6.13 13.17 -33.42
N ASP A 155 5.92 12.63 -34.61
CA ASP A 155 4.69 11.95 -34.96
C ASP A 155 4.64 10.59 -34.30
N ALA A 156 3.80 10.49 -33.29
CA ALA A 156 3.74 9.29 -32.44
C ALA A 156 2.84 8.20 -33.07
N VAL A 157 3.23 6.96 -32.92
CA VAL A 157 2.39 5.82 -33.31
C VAL A 157 1.15 5.80 -32.42
N ILE A 158 -0.04 5.80 -33.02
CA ILE A 158 -1.34 5.69 -32.35
C ILE A 158 -2.02 4.34 -32.59
N LEU A 159 -1.69 3.64 -33.71
CA LEU A 159 -2.04 2.25 -33.95
C LEU A 159 -0.79 1.49 -34.35
N ARG A 160 -0.52 0.41 -33.65
CA ARG A 160 0.62 -0.49 -33.94
C ARG A 160 0.32 -1.38 -35.15
N SER A 161 1.35 -1.94 -35.77
CA SER A 161 1.21 -2.91 -36.88
C SER A 161 0.44 -4.16 -36.48
N ASN A 162 0.45 -4.54 -35.19
CA ASN A 162 -0.32 -5.66 -34.66
C ASN A 162 -1.81 -5.32 -34.41
N GLY A 163 -2.28 -4.14 -34.80
CA GLY A 163 -3.67 -3.71 -34.67
C GLY A 163 -4.04 -3.12 -33.31
N VAL A 164 -3.13 -3.08 -32.34
CA VAL A 164 -3.43 -2.58 -30.99
C VAL A 164 -3.19 -1.07 -30.90
N PRO A 165 -4.20 -0.29 -30.46
CA PRO A 165 -4.04 1.13 -30.19
C PRO A 165 -3.03 1.40 -29.07
N THR A 166 -2.31 2.53 -29.15
CA THR A 166 -1.31 2.87 -28.13
C THR A 166 -1.90 3.62 -26.94
N TYR A 167 -1.23 3.51 -25.79
CA TYR A 167 -1.61 4.15 -24.53
C TYR A 167 -1.97 5.64 -24.66
N ASN A 168 -1.16 6.42 -25.37
CA ASN A 168 -1.40 7.87 -25.47
C ASN A 168 -2.73 8.18 -26.14
N LEU A 169 -3.12 7.43 -27.16
CA LEU A 169 -4.43 7.60 -27.81
C LEU A 169 -5.57 7.11 -26.91
N THR A 170 -5.48 5.86 -26.41
CA THR A 170 -6.57 5.24 -25.63
C THR A 170 -6.87 6.02 -24.37
N SER A 171 -5.81 6.49 -23.67
CA SER A 171 -5.95 7.30 -22.46
C SER A 171 -6.68 8.62 -22.73
N VAL A 172 -6.33 9.34 -23.82
CA VAL A 172 -6.97 10.62 -24.16
C VAL A 172 -8.43 10.42 -24.58
N VAL A 173 -8.69 9.43 -25.44
CA VAL A 173 -10.06 9.11 -25.89
C VAL A 173 -10.97 8.83 -24.70
N ASP A 174 -10.52 7.96 -23.80
CA ASP A 174 -11.30 7.61 -22.62
C ASP A 174 -11.46 8.81 -21.65
N ASP A 175 -10.38 9.56 -21.39
CA ASP A 175 -10.44 10.71 -20.48
C ASP A 175 -11.43 11.77 -21.01
N ILE A 176 -11.53 11.94 -22.34
CA ILE A 176 -12.55 12.80 -22.98
C ILE A 176 -13.96 12.28 -22.71
N GLU A 177 -14.23 11.01 -22.95
CA GLU A 177 -15.56 10.43 -22.83
C GLU A 177 -16.01 10.25 -21.36
N MET A 178 -15.07 9.96 -20.48
CA MET A 178 -15.32 9.95 -19.04
C MET A 178 -15.55 11.36 -18.48
N GLY A 179 -15.32 12.41 -19.28
CA GLY A 179 -15.46 13.81 -18.88
C GLY A 179 -14.47 14.22 -17.79
N ILE A 180 -13.26 13.67 -17.81
CA ILE A 180 -12.24 13.93 -16.78
C ILE A 180 -11.88 15.41 -16.78
N THR A 181 -12.03 16.04 -15.62
CA THR A 181 -11.72 17.46 -15.40
C THR A 181 -10.36 17.67 -14.74
N HIS A 182 -9.92 16.73 -13.93
CA HIS A 182 -8.64 16.76 -13.23
C HIS A 182 -7.92 15.44 -13.42
N LEU A 183 -6.75 15.49 -14.03
CA LEU A 183 -5.94 14.34 -14.38
C LEU A 183 -4.78 14.24 -13.39
N ILE A 184 -4.98 13.43 -12.33
CA ILE A 184 -3.98 13.19 -11.28
C ILE A 184 -3.31 11.85 -11.58
N ARG A 185 -1.97 11.84 -11.71
CA ARG A 185 -1.19 10.63 -12.04
C ARG A 185 0.29 10.74 -11.65
N GLY A 186 1.03 9.67 -11.78
CA GLY A 186 2.47 9.66 -11.51
C GLY A 186 3.28 10.49 -12.53
N ASP A 187 4.38 11.03 -12.08
CA ASP A 187 5.31 11.88 -12.82
C ASP A 187 6.02 11.14 -13.99
N ASP A 188 6.02 9.79 -13.96
CA ASP A 188 6.49 8.95 -15.06
C ASP A 188 5.69 9.12 -16.37
N HIS A 189 4.50 9.71 -16.29
CA HIS A 189 3.69 10.08 -17.45
C HIS A 189 3.89 11.53 -17.93
N PHE A 190 4.76 12.31 -17.28
CA PHE A 190 4.94 13.72 -17.57
C PHE A 190 5.43 13.97 -19.02
N SER A 191 6.32 13.14 -19.53
CA SER A 191 6.83 13.24 -20.90
C SER A 191 5.77 13.00 -21.99
N ASN A 192 4.65 12.35 -21.65
CA ASN A 192 3.54 12.12 -22.59
C ASN A 192 2.64 13.36 -22.76
N LEU A 193 2.76 14.34 -21.86
CA LEU A 193 1.85 15.47 -21.75
C LEU A 193 1.70 16.29 -23.04
N PRO A 194 2.79 16.68 -23.76
CA PRO A 194 2.64 17.48 -24.96
C PRO A 194 1.87 16.75 -26.08
N LEU A 195 2.12 15.45 -26.27
CA LEU A 195 1.39 14.63 -27.23
C LEU A 195 -0.10 14.52 -26.86
N GLN A 196 -0.39 14.26 -25.59
CA GLN A 196 -1.77 14.10 -25.13
C GLN A 196 -2.55 15.41 -25.23
N VAL A 197 -1.94 16.56 -24.91
CA VAL A 197 -2.55 17.86 -25.10
C VAL A 197 -2.89 18.12 -26.58
N ASN A 198 -2.00 17.77 -27.50
CA ASN A 198 -2.26 17.89 -28.94
C ASN A 198 -3.36 16.93 -29.42
N LEU A 199 -3.47 15.73 -28.85
CA LEU A 199 -4.60 14.83 -29.10
C LEU A 199 -5.93 15.40 -28.58
N PHE A 200 -5.97 15.98 -27.35
CA PHE A 200 -7.16 16.68 -26.86
C PHE A 200 -7.60 17.79 -27.83
N LYS A 201 -6.65 18.59 -28.35
CA LYS A 201 -6.93 19.63 -29.34
C LYS A 201 -7.43 19.04 -30.66
N ALA A 202 -6.85 17.98 -31.18
CA ALA A 202 -7.25 17.29 -32.39
C ALA A 202 -8.70 16.79 -32.34
N PHE A 203 -9.11 16.30 -31.16
CA PHE A 203 -10.50 15.92 -30.89
C PHE A 203 -11.40 17.08 -30.50
N GLN A 204 -10.88 18.33 -30.48
CA GLN A 204 -11.63 19.57 -30.10
C GLN A 204 -12.26 19.45 -28.69
N ALA A 205 -11.59 18.74 -27.79
CA ALA A 205 -12.05 18.48 -26.44
C ALA A 205 -11.43 19.43 -25.41
N ASN A 206 -12.10 19.59 -24.29
CA ASN A 206 -11.58 20.34 -23.15
C ASN A 206 -10.33 19.65 -22.59
N ILE A 207 -9.27 20.42 -22.37
CA ILE A 207 -8.04 19.91 -21.74
C ILE A 207 -8.27 19.93 -20.23
N PRO A 208 -8.06 18.79 -19.53
CA PRO A 208 -8.20 18.72 -18.07
C PRO A 208 -7.10 19.51 -17.36
N MET A 209 -7.32 19.85 -16.09
CA MET A 209 -6.23 20.28 -15.21
C MET A 209 -5.31 19.10 -14.91
N PHE A 210 -4.00 19.33 -14.99
CA PHE A 210 -3.01 18.30 -14.75
C PHE A 210 -2.41 18.39 -13.34
N CYS A 211 -2.13 17.24 -12.76
CA CYS A 211 -1.43 17.11 -11.49
C CYS A 211 -0.51 15.87 -11.55
N HIS A 212 0.77 16.09 -11.80
CA HIS A 212 1.76 15.01 -11.85
C HIS A 212 2.42 14.86 -10.49
N LEU A 213 2.20 13.69 -9.88
CA LEU A 213 2.68 13.35 -8.55
C LEU A 213 4.13 12.89 -8.60
N PRO A 214 5.04 13.50 -7.84
CA PRO A 214 6.42 13.05 -7.78
C PRO A 214 6.53 11.59 -7.39
N MET A 215 7.56 10.91 -7.86
CA MET A 215 7.80 9.50 -7.58
C MET A 215 8.03 9.25 -6.08
N ILE A 216 7.74 8.03 -5.64
CA ILE A 216 8.16 7.58 -4.31
C ILE A 216 9.50 6.86 -4.47
N HIS A 217 10.46 7.23 -3.66
CA HIS A 217 11.79 6.64 -3.61
C HIS A 217 11.97 5.74 -2.39
N GLY A 218 12.88 4.79 -2.47
CA GLY A 218 13.41 4.09 -1.30
C GLY A 218 14.39 4.96 -0.53
N THR A 219 14.88 4.45 0.59
CA THR A 219 15.89 5.11 1.44
C THR A 219 17.24 5.30 0.72
N ASP A 220 17.46 4.54 -0.36
CA ASP A 220 18.65 4.66 -1.23
C ASP A 220 18.52 5.79 -2.29
N GLY A 221 17.44 6.57 -2.25
CA GLY A 221 17.15 7.64 -3.20
C GLY A 221 16.71 7.18 -4.59
N LYS A 222 16.58 5.87 -4.84
CA LYS A 222 16.12 5.33 -6.12
C LYS A 222 14.61 5.08 -6.09
N ARG A 223 14.00 5.04 -7.29
CA ARG A 223 12.58 4.71 -7.42
C ARG A 223 12.24 3.45 -6.61
N LEU A 224 11.19 3.54 -5.80
CA LEU A 224 10.71 2.43 -4.99
C LEU A 224 10.38 1.22 -5.87
N SER A 225 10.87 0.05 -5.47
CA SER A 225 10.71 -1.21 -6.21
C SER A 225 10.77 -2.39 -5.23
N LYS A 226 10.46 -3.60 -5.70
CA LYS A 226 10.47 -4.85 -4.91
C LYS A 226 11.77 -5.10 -4.12
N ARG A 227 12.92 -4.58 -4.56
CA ARG A 227 14.21 -4.68 -3.84
C ARG A 227 14.25 -3.89 -2.51
N HIS A 228 13.32 -2.95 -2.31
CA HIS A 228 13.20 -2.15 -1.09
C HIS A 228 12.22 -2.79 -0.09
N GLY A 229 11.87 -4.06 -0.28
CA GLY A 229 10.90 -4.78 0.52
C GLY A 229 9.52 -4.82 -0.12
N ALA A 230 8.50 -5.03 0.69
CA ALA A 230 7.13 -5.06 0.22
C ALA A 230 6.68 -3.68 -0.29
N VAL A 231 6.11 -3.67 -1.48
CA VAL A 231 5.57 -2.46 -2.12
C VAL A 231 4.11 -2.66 -2.56
N ASP A 232 3.60 -3.88 -2.40
CA ASP A 232 2.23 -4.27 -2.68
C ASP A 232 1.34 -3.93 -1.48
N ILE A 233 0.23 -3.25 -1.74
CA ILE A 233 -0.72 -2.87 -0.70
C ILE A 233 -1.37 -4.08 -0.02
N ASN A 234 -1.60 -5.17 -0.75
CA ASN A 234 -2.18 -6.38 -0.19
C ASN A 234 -1.27 -7.07 0.82
N TYR A 235 0.05 -6.93 0.66
CA TYR A 235 1.01 -7.38 1.67
C TYR A 235 0.77 -6.67 3.00
N PHE A 236 0.71 -5.32 3.00
CA PHE A 236 0.48 -4.57 4.23
C PHE A 236 -0.87 -4.90 4.88
N LEU A 237 -1.93 -5.00 4.07
CA LEU A 237 -3.25 -5.40 4.56
C LEU A 237 -3.25 -6.83 5.12
N GLY A 238 -2.44 -7.76 4.55
CA GLY A 238 -2.27 -9.12 5.04
C GLY A 238 -1.41 -9.22 6.30
N GLU A 239 -0.45 -8.32 6.48
CA GLU A 239 0.35 -8.21 7.72
C GLU A 239 -0.41 -7.51 8.87
N GLY A 240 -1.66 -7.12 8.65
CA GLY A 240 -2.48 -6.50 9.68
C GLY A 240 -2.19 -5.03 9.89
N TYR A 241 -1.71 -4.33 8.85
CA TYR A 241 -1.74 -2.87 8.86
C TYR A 241 -3.17 -2.38 8.69
N ARG A 242 -3.56 -1.43 9.49
CA ARG A 242 -4.90 -0.84 9.48
C ARG A 242 -5.08 0.08 8.28
N VAL A 243 -6.32 0.10 7.78
CA VAL A 243 -6.67 0.94 6.62
C VAL A 243 -6.47 2.42 6.92
N ASP A 244 -6.88 2.89 8.10
CA ASP A 244 -6.71 4.28 8.53
C ASP A 244 -5.22 4.69 8.59
N ALA A 245 -4.35 3.83 9.10
CA ALA A 245 -2.91 4.07 9.12
C ALA A 245 -2.32 4.14 7.70
N LEU A 246 -2.71 3.22 6.81
CA LEU A 246 -2.26 3.21 5.41
C LEU A 246 -2.72 4.45 4.66
N ILE A 247 -3.99 4.84 4.81
CA ILE A 247 -4.55 6.06 4.19
C ILE A 247 -3.83 7.31 4.69
N ASN A 248 -3.65 7.46 6.00
CA ASN A 248 -2.92 8.59 6.56
C ASN A 248 -1.46 8.64 6.08
N TYR A 249 -0.77 7.51 6.11
CA TYR A 249 0.62 7.41 5.64
C TYR A 249 0.75 7.81 4.17
N LEU A 250 -0.10 7.26 3.30
CA LEU A 250 -0.10 7.55 1.87
C LEU A 250 -0.51 9.00 1.57
N ALA A 251 -1.46 9.56 2.32
CA ALA A 251 -1.82 10.96 2.20
C ALA A 251 -0.62 11.87 2.53
N LYS A 252 0.13 11.58 3.58
CA LYS A 252 1.34 12.33 3.97
C LYS A 252 2.54 12.10 3.05
N THR A 253 2.49 11.08 2.18
CA THR A 253 3.58 10.78 1.26
C THR A 253 3.58 11.74 0.06
N GLY A 254 4.13 12.93 0.26
CA GLY A 254 4.21 14.01 -0.72
C GLY A 254 3.15 15.09 -0.58
N TRP A 255 2.32 15.07 0.46
CA TRP A 255 1.39 16.12 0.83
C TRP A 255 1.54 16.47 2.31
N SER A 256 1.28 17.72 2.69
CA SER A 256 1.38 18.16 4.08
C SER A 256 0.37 19.25 4.43
N TYR A 257 0.02 19.31 5.71
CA TYR A 257 -0.79 20.38 6.28
C TYR A 257 -0.16 20.85 7.59
N GLY A 258 0.73 21.85 7.50
CA GLY A 258 1.56 22.28 8.65
C GLY A 258 2.33 21.10 9.25
N ASP A 259 2.40 21.07 10.59
CA ASP A 259 3.13 20.04 11.35
C ASP A 259 2.23 18.85 11.73
N LYS A 260 0.97 18.83 11.29
CA LYS A 260 0.04 17.75 11.62
C LYS A 260 0.44 16.45 10.91
N GLU A 261 0.55 15.37 11.69
CA GLU A 261 0.97 14.04 11.21
C GLU A 261 -0.18 13.04 11.17
N ILE A 262 -1.16 13.16 12.04
CA ILE A 262 -2.25 12.21 12.21
C ILE A 262 -3.55 12.86 11.72
N PHE A 263 -4.23 12.17 10.81
CA PHE A 263 -5.47 12.61 10.18
C PHE A 263 -6.46 11.47 10.11
N ASN A 264 -7.68 11.67 10.56
CA ASN A 264 -8.78 10.79 10.17
C ASN A 264 -9.24 11.11 8.74
N ILE A 265 -10.16 10.28 8.20
CA ILE A 265 -10.60 10.43 6.80
C ILE A 265 -11.41 11.70 6.58
N GLU A 266 -12.20 12.14 7.56
CA GLU A 266 -13.00 13.35 7.50
C GLU A 266 -12.10 14.60 7.43
N GLU A 267 -11.05 14.62 8.24
CA GLU A 267 -10.04 15.69 8.20
C GLU A 267 -9.28 15.72 6.87
N LEU A 268 -8.94 14.55 6.32
CA LEU A 268 -8.30 14.48 5.00
C LEU A 268 -9.24 15.02 3.92
N LEU A 269 -10.52 14.68 3.95
CA LEU A 269 -11.51 15.19 3.01
C LEU A 269 -11.68 16.70 3.08
N ASP A 270 -11.62 17.28 4.29
CA ASP A 270 -11.71 18.73 4.48
C ASP A 270 -10.45 19.47 4.05
N LEU A 271 -9.28 18.95 4.42
CA LEU A 271 -8.00 19.68 4.33
C LEU A 271 -7.20 19.40 3.05
N PHE A 272 -7.49 18.30 2.33
CA PHE A 272 -6.72 17.90 1.15
C PHE A 272 -6.78 18.96 0.04
N ASP A 273 -5.61 19.37 -0.49
CA ASP A 273 -5.49 20.35 -1.56
C ASP A 273 -4.30 19.98 -2.45
N LEU A 274 -4.52 19.96 -3.77
CA LEU A 274 -3.47 19.65 -4.76
C LEU A 274 -2.32 20.68 -4.71
N ASN A 275 -2.57 21.93 -4.34
CA ASN A 275 -1.55 22.97 -4.21
C ASN A 275 -0.58 22.74 -3.02
N ARG A 276 -0.89 21.80 -2.14
CA ARG A 276 -0.05 21.44 -1.01
C ARG A 276 0.80 20.19 -1.27
N ILE A 277 0.79 19.68 -2.50
CA ILE A 277 1.65 18.57 -2.92
C ILE A 277 3.06 19.12 -3.16
N THR A 278 4.06 18.46 -2.56
CA THR A 278 5.48 18.85 -2.72
C THR A 278 6.00 18.46 -4.09
N LYS A 279 6.90 19.29 -4.66
CA LYS A 279 7.55 18.99 -5.95
C LYS A 279 8.63 17.91 -5.87
N SER A 280 9.19 17.70 -4.69
CA SER A 280 10.24 16.70 -4.48
C SER A 280 9.65 15.30 -4.32
N ALA A 281 10.42 14.30 -4.74
CA ALA A 281 10.09 12.91 -4.49
C ALA A 281 9.96 12.64 -2.98
N ALA A 282 8.94 11.88 -2.60
CA ALA A 282 8.78 11.41 -1.23
C ALA A 282 9.62 10.14 -1.00
N THR A 283 10.13 9.95 0.20
CA THR A 283 10.81 8.71 0.58
C THR A 283 9.85 7.78 1.31
N PHE A 284 9.84 6.50 0.94
CA PHE A 284 9.12 5.48 1.67
C PHE A 284 9.86 5.15 2.96
N ASP A 285 9.20 5.37 4.09
CA ASP A 285 9.72 5.14 5.42
C ASP A 285 8.84 4.13 6.15
N ILE A 286 9.33 2.90 6.29
CA ILE A 286 8.62 1.81 6.94
C ILE A 286 8.48 2.04 8.45
N GLU A 287 9.47 2.66 9.09
CA GLU A 287 9.43 2.94 10.52
C GLU A 287 8.32 3.95 10.86
N LYS A 288 8.16 4.96 10.00
CA LYS A 288 7.05 5.91 10.12
C LYS A 288 5.70 5.23 9.91
N LEU A 289 5.58 4.30 8.96
CA LEU A 289 4.36 3.53 8.75
C LEU A 289 4.06 2.63 9.95
N ASN A 290 5.07 1.95 10.51
CA ASN A 290 4.94 1.14 11.71
C ASN A 290 4.47 1.96 12.91
N TRP A 291 5.07 3.13 13.13
CA TRP A 291 4.67 4.06 14.17
C TRP A 291 3.21 4.52 14.03
N LEU A 292 2.81 4.91 12.81
CA LEU A 292 1.41 5.29 12.54
C LEU A 292 0.46 4.13 12.80
N ASN A 293 0.80 2.93 12.35
CA ASN A 293 -0.06 1.76 12.53
C ASN A 293 -0.23 1.42 14.02
N GLN A 294 0.86 1.46 14.79
CA GLN A 294 0.80 1.26 16.23
C GLN A 294 -0.05 2.36 16.91
N HIS A 295 0.07 3.61 16.47
CA HIS A 295 -0.75 4.71 16.99
C HIS A 295 -2.24 4.43 16.80
N TYR A 296 -2.67 4.03 15.59
CA TYR A 296 -4.09 3.74 15.32
C TYR A 296 -4.58 2.49 16.06
N ILE A 297 -3.73 1.47 16.23
CA ILE A 297 -4.05 0.30 17.05
C ILE A 297 -4.30 0.73 18.52
N LYS A 298 -3.40 1.54 19.09
CA LYS A 298 -3.51 2.03 20.48
C LYS A 298 -4.69 2.97 20.72
N SER A 299 -5.12 3.67 19.69
CA SER A 299 -6.21 4.65 19.78
C SER A 299 -7.60 4.01 19.62
N ASP A 300 -7.67 2.75 19.21
CA ASP A 300 -8.93 2.04 19.01
C ASP A 300 -9.39 1.36 20.30
N SER A 301 -10.67 0.97 20.37
CA SER A 301 -11.19 0.22 21.49
C SER A 301 -10.60 -1.19 21.53
N ILE A 302 -10.36 -1.71 22.72
CA ILE A 302 -9.82 -3.07 22.89
C ILE A 302 -10.76 -4.13 22.30
N ASP A 303 -12.05 -3.90 22.36
CA ASP A 303 -13.09 -4.78 21.76
C ASP A 303 -12.94 -4.85 20.23
N ASN A 304 -12.70 -3.71 19.59
CA ASN A 304 -12.52 -3.64 18.15
C ASN A 304 -11.21 -4.32 17.73
N ILE A 305 -10.12 -4.07 18.48
CA ILE A 305 -8.85 -4.76 18.25
C ILE A 305 -8.98 -6.27 18.45
N ALA A 306 -9.70 -6.73 19.49
CA ALA A 306 -9.95 -8.15 19.73
C ALA A 306 -10.69 -8.81 18.55
N ASN A 307 -11.68 -8.14 17.97
CA ASN A 307 -12.37 -8.63 16.77
C ASN A 307 -11.44 -8.69 15.55
N GLN A 308 -10.60 -7.67 15.34
CA GLN A 308 -9.71 -7.60 14.19
C GLN A 308 -8.54 -8.59 14.26
N ILE A 309 -8.05 -8.92 15.47
CA ILE A 309 -6.90 -9.81 15.65
C ILE A 309 -7.28 -11.29 15.62
N LEU A 310 -8.52 -11.62 15.99
CA LEU A 310 -8.98 -12.99 16.13
C LEU A 310 -8.72 -13.87 14.89
N PRO A 311 -8.94 -13.42 13.65
CA PRO A 311 -8.59 -14.19 12.45
C PRO A 311 -7.12 -14.62 12.42
N TYR A 312 -6.18 -13.72 12.75
CA TYR A 312 -4.74 -14.01 12.77
C TYR A 312 -4.35 -15.02 13.86
N LEU A 313 -5.05 -15.01 15.00
CA LEU A 313 -4.85 -16.00 16.07
C LEU A 313 -5.40 -17.36 15.67
N LEU A 314 -6.56 -17.41 15.01
CA LEU A 314 -7.19 -18.66 14.58
C LEU A 314 -6.35 -19.40 13.52
N GLU A 315 -5.64 -18.66 12.66
CA GLU A 315 -4.70 -19.22 11.68
C GLU A 315 -3.52 -19.96 12.33
N LYS A 316 -3.21 -19.69 13.60
CA LYS A 316 -2.07 -20.31 14.31
C LYS A 316 -2.36 -21.72 14.82
N ASN A 317 -3.59 -22.22 14.71
CA ASN A 317 -3.99 -23.56 15.19
C ASN A 317 -3.58 -23.85 16.64
N LEU A 318 -3.81 -22.90 17.52
CA LEU A 318 -3.38 -22.97 18.93
C LEU A 318 -4.19 -24.05 19.70
N PRO A 319 -3.56 -24.78 20.65
CA PRO A 319 -4.21 -25.84 21.44
C PRO A 319 -5.45 -25.34 22.19
N ASN A 320 -5.34 -24.15 22.80
CA ASN A 320 -6.47 -23.46 23.42
C ASN A 320 -7.00 -22.45 22.42
N LYS A 321 -8.21 -22.68 21.90
CA LYS A 321 -8.78 -21.85 20.85
C LYS A 321 -9.07 -20.43 21.36
N PRO A 322 -8.47 -19.40 20.75
CA PRO A 322 -8.77 -18.01 21.11
C PRO A 322 -10.23 -17.65 20.82
N SER A 323 -10.82 -16.84 21.69
CA SER A 323 -12.17 -16.26 21.54
C SER A 323 -12.11 -14.79 21.91
N ASN A 324 -13.09 -14.00 21.49
CA ASN A 324 -13.20 -12.60 21.91
C ASN A 324 -13.85 -12.56 23.32
N ASP A 325 -13.02 -12.73 24.32
CA ASP A 325 -13.36 -12.72 25.74
C ASP A 325 -12.44 -11.79 26.54
N GLU A 326 -12.71 -11.66 27.83
CA GLU A 326 -11.92 -10.78 28.71
C GLU A 326 -10.45 -11.26 28.79
N TYR A 327 -10.20 -12.57 28.70
CA TYR A 327 -8.82 -13.10 28.70
C TYR A 327 -8.02 -12.60 27.49
N LEU A 328 -8.61 -12.63 26.29
CA LEU A 328 -7.96 -12.06 25.10
C LEU A 328 -7.71 -10.56 25.28
N LYS A 329 -8.66 -9.81 25.82
CA LYS A 329 -8.51 -8.36 26.04
C LYS A 329 -7.35 -8.05 27.00
N ASP A 330 -7.23 -8.78 28.11
CA ASP A 330 -6.12 -8.64 29.03
C ASP A 330 -4.75 -8.93 28.39
N ILE A 331 -4.69 -9.98 27.57
CA ILE A 331 -3.49 -10.32 26.79
C ILE A 331 -3.15 -9.21 25.79
N LEU A 332 -4.14 -8.65 25.10
CA LEU A 332 -3.95 -7.61 24.10
C LEU A 332 -3.37 -6.33 24.68
N LEU A 333 -3.75 -5.95 25.90
CA LEU A 333 -3.17 -4.81 26.60
C LEU A 333 -1.65 -4.96 26.79
N LEU A 334 -1.13 -6.19 26.86
CA LEU A 334 0.31 -6.47 26.94
C LEU A 334 0.99 -6.49 25.56
N GLY A 335 0.27 -6.91 24.53
CA GLY A 335 0.79 -7.05 23.16
C GLY A 335 0.85 -5.75 22.37
N ILE A 336 -0.19 -4.90 22.48
CA ILE A 336 -0.34 -3.65 21.73
C ILE A 336 0.82 -2.68 21.96
N GLU A 337 1.37 -2.65 23.18
CA GLU A 337 2.48 -1.75 23.53
C GLU A 337 3.78 -2.09 22.81
N ARG A 338 3.94 -3.29 22.32
CA ARG A 338 5.23 -3.87 21.90
C ARG A 338 5.35 -4.09 20.41
N GLU A 339 4.22 -4.20 19.73
CA GLU A 339 4.17 -4.57 18.32
C GLU A 339 3.45 -3.51 17.50
N PHE A 340 3.72 -3.48 16.21
CA PHE A 340 3.22 -2.44 15.33
C PHE A 340 2.14 -2.91 14.33
N SER A 341 1.85 -4.22 14.24
CA SER A 341 0.78 -4.73 13.38
C SER A 341 -0.04 -5.82 14.04
N LEU A 342 -1.30 -6.00 13.63
CA LEU A 342 -2.19 -7.00 14.21
C LEU A 342 -1.62 -8.42 14.11
N LYS A 343 -0.97 -8.76 13.00
CA LYS A 343 -0.34 -10.07 12.80
C LYS A 343 0.86 -10.28 13.73
N ASN A 344 1.66 -9.22 13.95
CA ASN A 344 2.78 -9.27 14.88
C ASN A 344 2.28 -9.40 16.32
N ILE A 345 1.26 -8.65 16.71
CA ILE A 345 0.60 -8.78 18.01
C ILE A 345 0.11 -10.22 18.18
N ALA A 346 -0.64 -10.77 17.20
CA ALA A 346 -1.13 -12.13 17.24
C ALA A 346 0.01 -13.16 17.44
N SER A 347 1.12 -12.96 16.72
CA SER A 347 2.29 -13.83 16.83
C SER A 347 3.02 -13.69 18.16
N SER A 348 3.04 -12.48 18.74
CA SER A 348 3.73 -12.22 20.01
C SER A 348 3.01 -12.77 21.24
N ILE A 349 1.69 -13.01 21.14
CA ILE A 349 0.85 -13.46 22.27
C ILE A 349 0.47 -14.95 22.22
N THR A 350 0.98 -15.72 21.27
CA THR A 350 0.62 -17.15 21.08
C THR A 350 0.87 -18.01 22.33
N TYR A 351 1.93 -17.71 23.08
CA TYR A 351 2.29 -18.47 24.28
C TYR A 351 1.22 -18.47 25.38
N PHE A 352 0.31 -17.49 25.38
CA PHE A 352 -0.84 -17.48 26.30
C PHE A 352 -1.84 -18.61 26.02
N TYR A 353 -1.86 -19.14 24.80
CA TYR A 353 -2.76 -20.19 24.34
C TYR A 353 -2.08 -21.55 24.16
N GLN A 354 -0.76 -21.64 24.38
CA GLN A 354 0.00 -22.87 24.30
C GLN A 354 0.01 -23.60 25.66
N ASN A 355 -0.03 -24.94 25.63
CA ASN A 355 0.17 -25.76 26.80
C ASN A 355 1.67 -25.95 27.07
N GLU A 356 2.43 -26.22 26.03
CA GLU A 356 3.89 -26.39 26.06
C GLU A 356 4.54 -25.21 25.27
N ILE A 357 5.70 -24.81 25.73
CA ILE A 357 6.45 -23.70 25.14
C ILE A 357 7.57 -24.25 24.27
N ASP A 358 7.69 -23.75 23.05
CA ASP A 358 8.85 -23.97 22.20
C ASP A 358 9.99 -23.06 22.67
N TYR A 359 11.09 -23.69 23.09
CA TYR A 359 12.28 -22.98 23.53
C TYR A 359 13.36 -22.98 22.46
N ASP A 360 13.97 -21.83 22.23
CA ASP A 360 15.16 -21.73 21.39
C ASP A 360 16.35 -22.40 22.06
N LEU A 361 16.87 -23.46 21.44
CA LEU A 361 17.98 -24.25 21.97
C LEU A 361 19.23 -23.39 22.20
N SER A 362 19.51 -22.39 21.36
CA SER A 362 20.67 -21.52 21.54
C SER A 362 20.56 -20.65 22.80
N ILE A 363 19.34 -20.33 23.22
CA ILE A 363 19.07 -19.60 24.45
C ILE A 363 19.16 -20.52 25.65
N ILE A 364 18.67 -21.78 25.53
CA ILE A 364 18.80 -22.81 26.60
C ILE A 364 20.27 -23.01 26.94
N GLU A 365 21.15 -23.24 25.96
CA GLU A 365 22.59 -23.42 26.16
C GLU A 365 23.22 -22.29 26.99
N LYS A 366 22.77 -21.06 26.80
CA LYS A 366 23.24 -19.90 27.58
C LYS A 366 22.84 -19.94 29.04
N TYR A 367 21.69 -20.55 29.33
CA TYR A 367 21.10 -20.65 30.67
C TYR A 367 21.28 -22.02 31.32
N ASP A 368 21.94 -22.99 30.67
CA ASP A 368 22.21 -24.32 31.22
C ASP A 368 23.40 -24.28 32.20
N ASN A 369 23.12 -23.84 33.41
CA ASN A 369 24.11 -23.76 34.49
C ASN A 369 23.46 -23.85 35.88
N GLU A 370 24.26 -24.18 36.90
CA GLU A 370 23.81 -24.36 38.28
C GLU A 370 23.13 -23.09 38.86
N GLN A 371 23.60 -21.90 38.48
CA GLN A 371 23.01 -20.62 38.93
C GLN A 371 21.57 -20.48 38.43
N THR A 372 21.31 -20.82 37.18
CA THR A 372 19.98 -20.81 36.60
C THR A 372 19.03 -21.73 37.33
N ILE A 373 19.47 -22.97 37.60
CA ILE A 373 18.68 -23.96 38.37
C ILE A 373 18.37 -23.44 39.76
N LYS A 374 19.33 -22.80 40.42
CA LYS A 374 19.13 -22.21 41.76
C LYS A 374 18.10 -21.07 41.72
N ILE A 375 18.15 -20.18 40.72
CA ILE A 375 17.19 -19.07 40.54
C ILE A 375 15.78 -19.63 40.32
N LEU A 376 15.62 -20.59 39.40
CA LEU A 376 14.31 -21.14 39.09
C LEU A 376 13.68 -21.85 40.27
N ARG A 377 14.48 -22.61 41.05
CA ARG A 377 13.99 -23.29 42.29
C ARG A 377 13.54 -22.31 43.34
N ASP A 378 14.28 -21.21 43.56
CA ASP A 378 13.89 -20.17 44.49
C ASP A 378 12.59 -19.50 44.05
N MET A 379 12.49 -19.15 42.76
CA MET A 379 11.30 -18.52 42.19
C MET A 379 10.07 -19.43 42.30
N VAL A 380 10.16 -20.70 41.92
CA VAL A 380 9.06 -21.65 42.06
C VAL A 380 8.58 -21.73 43.50
N THR A 381 9.51 -21.86 44.46
CA THR A 381 9.18 -21.95 45.87
C THR A 381 8.40 -20.75 46.36
N LYS A 382 8.84 -19.56 45.98
CA LYS A 382 8.19 -18.29 46.36
C LYS A 382 6.86 -18.10 45.62
N PHE A 383 6.76 -18.46 44.35
CA PHE A 383 5.53 -18.37 43.58
C PHE A 383 4.41 -19.28 44.11
N PHE A 384 4.72 -20.35 44.79
CA PHE A 384 3.72 -21.20 45.49
C PHE A 384 2.95 -20.44 46.56
N ILE A 385 3.54 -19.45 47.23
CA ILE A 385 2.92 -18.71 48.33
C ILE A 385 2.40 -17.32 47.96
N VAL A 386 2.82 -16.76 46.81
CA VAL A 386 2.43 -15.43 46.34
C VAL A 386 0.98 -15.40 45.85
N ASP A 387 0.28 -14.28 46.11
CA ASP A 387 -1.01 -13.98 45.50
C ASP A 387 -0.81 -13.46 44.08
N PHE A 388 -1.26 -14.24 43.11
CA PHE A 388 -1.21 -13.90 41.68
C PHE A 388 -2.33 -12.95 41.22
N ASN A 389 -3.30 -12.62 42.10
CA ASN A 389 -4.32 -11.62 41.82
C ASN A 389 -3.85 -10.20 42.15
N ASP A 390 -2.66 -10.06 42.72
CA ASP A 390 -2.03 -8.78 43.03
C ASP A 390 -0.66 -8.65 42.38
N LYS A 391 -0.56 -7.80 41.34
CA LYS A 391 0.69 -7.53 40.62
C LYS A 391 1.80 -7.04 41.54
N SER A 392 1.46 -6.25 42.57
CA SER A 392 2.45 -5.74 43.52
C SER A 392 3.10 -6.85 44.35
N SER A 393 2.33 -7.86 44.73
CA SER A 393 2.82 -9.06 45.40
C SER A 393 3.76 -9.87 44.53
N ILE A 394 3.47 -10.00 43.22
CA ILE A 394 4.37 -10.67 42.28
C ILE A 394 5.68 -9.89 42.13
N SER A 395 5.62 -8.59 41.94
CA SER A 395 6.81 -7.71 41.86
C SER A 395 7.66 -7.77 43.12
N ALA A 396 7.04 -7.74 44.31
CA ALA A 396 7.73 -7.83 45.60
C ALA A 396 8.43 -9.19 45.76
N CYS A 397 7.80 -10.29 45.31
CA CYS A 397 8.37 -11.62 45.32
C CYS A 397 9.65 -11.71 44.48
N VAL A 398 9.63 -11.19 43.24
CA VAL A 398 10.83 -11.14 42.36
C VAL A 398 11.94 -10.33 42.99
N LYS A 399 11.60 -9.18 43.59
CA LYS A 399 12.57 -8.34 44.32
C LYS A 399 13.19 -9.07 45.53
N SER A 400 12.38 -9.77 46.33
CA SER A 400 12.87 -10.60 47.42
C SER A 400 13.87 -11.70 46.96
N SER A 401 13.62 -12.31 45.79
CA SER A 401 14.56 -13.26 45.21
C SER A 401 15.86 -12.59 44.77
N CYS A 402 15.82 -11.39 44.27
CA CYS A 402 17.04 -10.62 43.97
C CYS A 402 17.89 -10.40 45.27
N ASP A 403 17.24 -10.00 46.33
CA ASP A 403 17.90 -9.70 47.60
C ASP A 403 18.48 -10.97 48.22
N ASP A 404 17.70 -12.07 48.32
CA ASP A 404 18.09 -13.35 48.93
C ASP A 404 19.25 -14.04 48.19
N LEU A 405 19.21 -13.97 46.85
CA LEU A 405 20.23 -14.53 45.96
C LEU A 405 21.42 -13.60 45.73
N LYS A 406 21.35 -12.33 46.22
CA LYS A 406 22.32 -11.25 45.96
C LYS A 406 22.55 -11.02 44.45
N LEU A 407 21.48 -11.10 43.66
CA LEU A 407 21.47 -10.89 42.22
C LEU A 407 20.73 -9.61 41.86
N LYS A 408 20.97 -9.15 40.65
CA LYS A 408 20.24 -7.98 40.10
C LYS A 408 19.02 -8.46 39.28
N PHE A 409 18.02 -7.62 39.14
CA PHE A 409 16.84 -7.93 38.31
C PHE A 409 17.20 -8.35 36.86
N LYS A 410 18.26 -7.79 36.28
CA LYS A 410 18.76 -8.17 34.96
C LYS A 410 19.22 -9.62 34.85
N ASP A 411 19.50 -10.27 35.97
CA ASP A 411 19.96 -11.68 36.02
C ASP A 411 18.78 -12.64 36.19
N ILE A 412 17.70 -12.20 36.82
CA ILE A 412 16.50 -13.02 37.12
C ILE A 412 15.38 -12.74 36.09
N GLY A 413 15.13 -11.51 35.74
CA GLY A 413 14.00 -11.10 34.91
C GLY A 413 13.96 -11.76 33.51
N PRO A 414 15.06 -11.75 32.74
CA PRO A 414 15.09 -12.44 31.46
C PRO A 414 14.84 -13.93 31.55
N LEU A 415 15.31 -14.58 32.65
CA LEU A 415 15.13 -15.99 32.86
C LEU A 415 13.66 -16.36 33.13
N ILE A 416 12.95 -15.60 33.96
CA ILE A 416 11.52 -15.79 34.20
C ILE A 416 10.73 -15.60 32.90
N ARG A 417 11.04 -14.56 32.13
CA ARG A 417 10.39 -14.33 30.82
C ARG A 417 10.62 -15.50 29.88
N PHE A 418 11.86 -15.95 29.76
CA PHE A 418 12.21 -17.04 28.88
C PHE A 418 11.53 -18.38 29.32
N SER A 419 11.58 -18.72 30.58
CA SER A 419 10.94 -19.97 31.09
C SER A 419 9.43 -19.96 30.89
N THR A 420 8.77 -18.80 31.02
CA THR A 420 7.30 -18.72 30.92
C THR A 420 6.77 -18.50 29.51
N THR A 421 7.58 -17.95 28.57
CA THR A 421 7.13 -17.57 27.22
C THR A 421 7.96 -18.15 26.08
N GLY A 422 9.12 -18.73 26.34
CA GLY A 422 10.12 -19.10 25.34
C GLY A 422 10.88 -17.93 24.74
N ARG A 423 10.69 -16.71 25.27
CA ARG A 423 11.23 -15.47 24.69
C ARG A 423 11.89 -14.59 25.74
N LEU A 424 13.01 -13.97 25.38
CA LEU A 424 13.67 -12.99 26.25
C LEU A 424 12.93 -11.64 26.27
N ASN A 425 12.33 -11.28 25.14
CA ASN A 425 11.50 -10.08 25.02
C ASN A 425 10.03 -10.43 25.27
N ALA A 426 9.54 -10.17 26.46
CA ALA A 426 8.17 -10.41 26.92
C ALA A 426 7.71 -9.24 27.82
N PRO A 427 6.43 -9.13 28.17
CA PRO A 427 5.90 -8.10 29.06
C PRO A 427 6.62 -8.02 30.41
N SER A 428 6.23 -7.04 31.25
CA SER A 428 6.70 -7.01 32.65
C SER A 428 6.36 -8.33 33.34
N ILE A 429 7.17 -8.75 34.29
CA ILE A 429 6.99 -10.08 34.92
C ILE A 429 5.68 -10.13 35.69
N ASP A 430 5.32 -9.07 36.37
CA ASP A 430 4.08 -8.93 37.13
C ASP A 430 2.85 -9.02 36.22
N ASP A 431 2.82 -8.26 35.12
CA ASP A 431 1.74 -8.35 34.13
C ASP A 431 1.66 -9.74 33.50
N LEU A 432 2.79 -10.28 33.06
CA LEU A 432 2.88 -11.60 32.44
C LEU A 432 2.37 -12.71 33.38
N CYS A 433 2.87 -12.73 34.62
CA CYS A 433 2.48 -13.73 35.61
C CYS A 433 1.01 -13.58 36.05
N PHE A 434 0.53 -12.33 36.18
CA PHE A 434 -0.87 -12.04 36.50
C PHE A 434 -1.81 -12.65 35.45
N VAL A 435 -1.55 -12.41 34.15
CA VAL A 435 -2.40 -12.90 33.05
C VAL A 435 -2.23 -14.40 32.80
N LEU A 436 -1.02 -14.97 32.88
CA LEU A 436 -0.81 -16.41 32.77
C LEU A 436 -1.46 -17.22 33.89
N GLY A 437 -1.50 -16.64 35.08
CA GLY A 437 -1.98 -17.28 36.30
C GLY A 437 -0.98 -18.22 36.93
N LYS A 438 -1.12 -18.42 38.24
CA LYS A 438 -0.20 -19.17 39.09
C LYS A 438 0.14 -20.57 38.56
N LYS A 439 -0.87 -21.32 38.16
CA LYS A 439 -0.69 -22.70 37.68
C LYS A 439 0.27 -22.77 36.50
N ARG A 440 0.02 -22.00 35.44
CA ARG A 440 0.85 -22.02 34.23
C ARG A 440 2.26 -21.49 34.46
N VAL A 441 2.41 -20.47 35.29
CA VAL A 441 3.75 -19.93 35.64
C VAL A 441 4.62 -20.93 36.36
N ILE A 442 4.03 -21.74 37.26
CA ILE A 442 4.77 -22.76 38.02
C ILE A 442 5.07 -24.01 37.15
N GLU A 443 4.15 -24.38 36.25
CA GLU A 443 4.31 -25.56 35.38
C GLU A 443 5.37 -25.32 34.28
N ARG A 444 5.60 -24.08 33.89
CA ARG A 444 6.61 -23.68 32.89
C ARG A 444 7.96 -23.35 33.53
#